data_190599979559012ee72033ce792a2d46
#
_entry.id   190599979559012ee72033ce792a2d46
#
_cell.length_a   1.000
_cell.length_b   1.000
_cell.length_c   1.000
_cell.angle_alpha   90.00
_cell.angle_beta   90.00
_cell.angle_gamma   90.00
#
_symmetry.space_group_name_H-M   'P 1'
#
loop_
_entity.id
_entity.type
_entity.pdbx_description
1 polymer ?
#
loop_
_entity_poly.entity_id
_entity_poly.type
_entity_poly.pdbx_seq_one_letter_code
_entity_poly.pdbx_strand_id
1 'polypeptide(L)'
;MNDAYVKSPLNYIGGKYRILSQIIPLFPKDINCFVDMFAGGANVGINASAKKHILNDNLIYLIDLYRKLQITPLKKVLKHIQQRIEEYDLSLTNQDGYVKLRKHYNERKDSLDLFVLIAYSFNHQIRFNNNHEFNNPFGKEKSCFNASIESNLKSFINKLQIMNIELLSQNFEELDLSELSDNDFVYCDPPYLITTGTYNDGKRGFTGWAEREERLLLNKLDGLNDKGVKFALSNVLNHKGKTNKFLEKWILDNSDYVINPINTNYSNSNYQTKNRDKFATLEVLVTNYIPQTQATLQLPLIPTERDYNEIYWQQRKLT
;
A
#
# COMPACT_ATOMS: atom_id res chain seq x y z
N MET A 1 -17.64 15.64 12.19
CA MET A 1 -16.25 16.07 11.87
C MET A 1 -15.70 15.09 10.89
N ASN A 2 -15.30 15.51 9.69
CA ASN A 2 -14.58 14.62 8.78
C ASN A 2 -13.19 14.42 9.40
N ASP A 3 -13.01 13.33 10.13
CA ASP A 3 -11.70 12.94 10.60
C ASP A 3 -10.85 12.64 9.35
N ALA A 4 -9.92 13.53 9.08
CA ALA A 4 -9.04 13.38 7.93
C ALA A 4 -8.18 12.11 8.13
N TYR A 5 -8.08 11.26 7.10
CA TYR A 5 -7.23 10.08 7.12
C TYR A 5 -5.78 10.44 7.46
N VAL A 6 -5.14 9.61 8.27
CA VAL A 6 -3.71 9.73 8.58
C VAL A 6 -2.90 9.29 7.37
N LYS A 7 -2.00 10.17 6.92
CA LYS A 7 -1.10 9.88 5.81
C LYS A 7 0.19 9.23 6.32
N SER A 8 0.63 8.16 5.66
CA SER A 8 1.95 7.59 5.90
C SER A 8 3.06 8.64 5.69
N PRO A 9 4.09 8.66 6.54
CA PRO A 9 5.26 9.51 6.32
C PRO A 9 6.16 8.99 5.19
N LEU A 10 5.90 7.76 4.70
CA LEU A 10 6.66 7.11 3.64
C LEU A 10 5.98 7.32 2.29
N ASN A 11 6.77 7.63 1.26
CA ASN A 11 6.31 7.64 -0.12
C ASN A 11 6.42 6.23 -0.71
N TYR A 12 5.54 5.32 -0.27
CA TYR A 12 5.52 3.95 -0.76
C TYR A 12 4.84 3.87 -2.13
N ILE A 13 5.45 3.14 -3.07
CA ILE A 13 4.92 2.99 -4.42
C ILE A 13 3.57 2.25 -4.35
N GLY A 14 2.58 2.71 -5.09
CA GLY A 14 1.22 2.13 -5.04
C GLY A 14 0.39 2.57 -3.82
N GLY A 15 0.90 3.49 -2.98
CA GLY A 15 0.22 3.92 -1.76
C GLY A 15 -1.20 4.45 -1.99
N LYS A 16 -2.17 3.92 -1.24
CA LYS A 16 -3.63 4.14 -1.42
C LYS A 16 -4.17 5.40 -0.77
N TYR A 17 -3.33 6.26 -0.16
CA TYR A 17 -3.81 7.44 0.57
C TYR A 17 -4.82 8.30 -0.20
N ARG A 18 -4.58 8.52 -1.50
CA ARG A 18 -5.44 9.39 -2.33
C ARG A 18 -6.83 8.82 -2.61
N ILE A 19 -7.00 7.52 -2.44
CA ILE A 19 -8.24 6.81 -2.72
C ILE A 19 -8.87 6.17 -1.49
N LEU A 20 -8.35 6.47 -0.28
CA LEU A 20 -8.92 5.96 0.97
C LEU A 20 -10.40 6.32 1.13
N SER A 21 -10.80 7.51 0.69
CA SER A 21 -12.21 7.95 0.70
C SER A 21 -13.14 7.12 -0.19
N GLN A 22 -12.58 6.37 -1.15
CA GLN A 22 -13.34 5.44 -1.98
C GLN A 22 -13.26 4.00 -1.43
N ILE A 23 -12.13 3.60 -0.84
CA ILE A 23 -11.89 2.23 -0.37
C ILE A 23 -12.50 1.99 1.01
N ILE A 24 -12.20 2.83 2.01
CA ILE A 24 -12.60 2.61 3.40
C ILE A 24 -14.14 2.51 3.57
N PRO A 25 -14.97 3.32 2.90
CA PRO A 25 -16.41 3.20 3.01
C PRO A 25 -17.00 1.89 2.47
N LEU A 26 -16.22 1.15 1.66
CA LEU A 26 -16.62 -0.15 1.13
C LEU A 26 -16.34 -1.30 2.10
N PHE A 27 -15.55 -1.07 3.16
CA PHE A 27 -15.23 -2.10 4.15
C PHE A 27 -16.43 -2.42 5.04
N PRO A 28 -16.48 -3.64 5.61
CA PRO A 28 -17.49 -3.98 6.61
C PRO A 28 -17.43 -3.03 7.80
N LYS A 29 -18.55 -2.89 8.50
CA LYS A 29 -18.60 -2.27 9.83
C LYS A 29 -18.30 -3.34 10.89
N ASP A 30 -17.84 -2.90 12.06
CA ASP A 30 -17.66 -3.77 13.23
C ASP A 30 -16.65 -4.93 13.02
N ILE A 31 -15.54 -4.65 12.33
CA ILE A 31 -14.46 -5.60 12.11
C ILE A 31 -13.80 -5.96 13.45
N ASN A 32 -13.70 -7.26 13.76
CA ASN A 32 -13.00 -7.74 14.93
C ASN A 32 -11.47 -7.73 14.69
N CYS A 33 -10.98 -8.44 13.70
CA CYS A 33 -9.57 -8.41 13.26
C CYS A 33 -9.48 -7.95 11.79
N PHE A 34 -8.72 -6.87 11.56
CA PHE A 34 -8.39 -6.37 10.23
C PHE A 34 -6.98 -6.83 9.85
N VAL A 35 -6.85 -7.53 8.75
CA VAL A 35 -5.54 -7.97 8.22
C VAL A 35 -5.21 -7.17 6.97
N ASP A 36 -4.14 -6.38 7.00
CA ASP A 36 -3.52 -5.77 5.81
C ASP A 36 -2.39 -6.70 5.35
N MET A 37 -2.67 -7.52 4.34
CA MET A 37 -1.77 -8.60 3.91
C MET A 37 -0.52 -8.06 3.21
N PHE A 38 -0.60 -6.87 2.60
CA PHE A 38 0.48 -6.18 1.88
C PHE A 38 0.54 -4.72 2.35
N ALA A 39 0.92 -4.50 3.59
CA ALA A 39 0.76 -3.22 4.26
C ALA A 39 1.51 -2.06 3.58
N GLY A 40 2.67 -2.32 2.97
CA GLY A 40 3.47 -1.28 2.30
C GLY A 40 3.59 -0.03 3.16
N GLY A 41 3.13 1.12 2.64
CA GLY A 41 3.09 2.38 3.40
C GLY A 41 2.08 2.42 4.55
N ALA A 42 1.35 1.36 4.83
CA ALA A 42 0.33 1.21 5.87
C ALA A 42 -0.82 2.24 5.81
N ASN A 43 -1.05 2.86 4.65
CA ASN A 43 -2.10 3.87 4.52
C ASN A 43 -3.51 3.29 4.73
N VAL A 44 -3.78 2.05 4.34
CA VAL A 44 -5.07 1.39 4.55
C VAL A 44 -5.16 0.88 5.98
N GLY A 45 -4.19 0.07 6.41
CA GLY A 45 -4.20 -0.57 7.71
C GLY A 45 -4.29 0.40 8.89
N ILE A 46 -3.60 1.57 8.80
CA ILE A 46 -3.66 2.60 9.87
C ILE A 46 -5.00 3.36 9.88
N ASN A 47 -5.77 3.33 8.80
CA ASN A 47 -7.02 4.07 8.67
C ASN A 47 -8.29 3.20 8.71
N ALA A 48 -8.17 1.90 8.56
CA ALA A 48 -9.27 0.98 8.76
C ALA A 48 -9.75 1.02 10.24
N SER A 49 -11.04 0.75 10.45
CA SER A 49 -11.62 0.65 11.78
C SER A 49 -11.82 -0.80 12.17
N ALA A 50 -11.12 -1.27 13.21
CA ALA A 50 -11.24 -2.62 13.76
C ALA A 50 -10.79 -2.66 15.22
N LYS A 51 -11.10 -3.74 15.94
CA LYS A 51 -10.66 -3.94 17.32
C LYS A 51 -9.20 -4.36 17.41
N LYS A 52 -8.74 -5.16 16.46
CA LYS A 52 -7.34 -5.60 16.30
C LYS A 52 -6.91 -5.41 14.85
N HIS A 53 -5.64 -5.10 14.63
CA HIS A 53 -5.04 -5.00 13.30
C HIS A 53 -3.83 -5.93 13.20
N ILE A 54 -3.67 -6.56 12.05
CA ILE A 54 -2.46 -7.28 11.66
C ILE A 54 -1.97 -6.60 10.38
N LEU A 55 -0.80 -5.98 10.45
CA LEU A 55 -0.16 -5.39 9.27
C LEU A 55 1.03 -6.27 8.88
N ASN A 56 0.94 -6.88 7.72
CA ASN A 56 1.99 -7.75 7.18
C ASN A 56 2.64 -7.14 5.94
N ASP A 57 3.94 -7.27 5.83
CA ASP A 57 4.70 -6.99 4.61
C ASP A 57 5.94 -7.88 4.57
N ASN A 58 6.34 -8.37 3.39
CA ASN A 58 7.51 -9.23 3.27
C ASN A 58 8.83 -8.46 3.43
N LEU A 59 8.81 -7.10 3.41
CA LEU A 59 9.98 -6.26 3.60
C LEU A 59 10.27 -6.08 5.11
N ILE A 60 11.09 -6.95 5.66
CA ILE A 60 11.43 -6.94 7.10
C ILE A 60 11.90 -5.57 7.60
N TYR A 61 12.69 -4.83 6.84
CA TYR A 61 13.20 -3.50 7.23
C TYR A 61 12.09 -2.47 7.40
N LEU A 62 11.02 -2.60 6.63
CA LEU A 62 9.82 -1.75 6.75
C LEU A 62 9.06 -2.08 8.03
N ILE A 63 8.84 -3.35 8.27
CA ILE A 63 8.14 -3.82 9.48
C ILE A 63 8.97 -3.50 10.74
N ASP A 64 10.28 -3.64 10.71
CA ASP A 64 11.14 -3.26 11.83
C ASP A 64 11.12 -1.75 12.08
N LEU A 65 11.00 -0.94 11.03
CA LEU A 65 10.76 0.50 11.20
C LEU A 65 9.42 0.75 11.92
N TYR A 66 8.34 0.10 11.50
CA TYR A 66 7.04 0.26 12.17
C TYR A 66 7.07 -0.24 13.62
N ARG A 67 7.69 -1.38 13.92
CA ARG A 67 7.91 -1.86 15.29
C ARG A 67 8.67 -0.84 16.13
N LYS A 68 9.72 -0.25 15.56
CA LYS A 68 10.52 0.77 16.25
C LYS A 68 9.70 2.04 16.52
N LEU A 69 8.90 2.50 15.55
CA LEU A 69 8.01 3.66 15.71
C LEU A 69 6.89 3.39 16.72
N GLN A 70 6.37 2.16 16.78
CA GLN A 70 5.31 1.75 17.71
C GLN A 70 5.74 1.88 19.17
N ILE A 71 6.98 1.49 19.49
CA ILE A 71 7.47 1.44 20.89
C ILE A 71 8.30 2.65 21.31
N THR A 72 8.75 3.48 20.35
CA THR A 72 9.63 4.62 20.68
C THR A 72 8.83 5.91 20.87
N PRO A 73 8.95 6.59 22.04
CA PRO A 73 8.29 7.86 22.24
C PRO A 73 8.60 8.88 21.14
N LEU A 74 7.58 9.58 20.65
CA LEU A 74 7.72 10.54 19.53
C LEU A 74 8.88 11.53 19.72
N LYS A 75 9.05 12.07 20.93
CA LYS A 75 10.18 12.98 21.22
C LYS A 75 11.54 12.35 20.95
N LYS A 76 11.70 11.04 21.25
CA LYS A 76 12.96 10.32 21.02
C LYS A 76 13.18 10.08 19.54
N VAL A 77 12.12 9.78 18.77
CA VAL A 77 12.19 9.64 17.31
C VAL A 77 12.64 10.95 16.66
N LEU A 78 11.99 12.07 17.00
CA LEU A 78 12.35 13.38 16.44
C LEU A 78 13.76 13.81 16.84
N LYS A 79 14.16 13.55 18.09
CA LYS A 79 15.54 13.81 18.55
C LYS A 79 16.55 13.01 17.76
N HIS A 80 16.31 11.72 17.51
CA HIS A 80 17.20 10.87 16.71
C HIS A 80 17.35 11.41 15.27
N ILE A 81 16.23 11.77 14.63
CA ILE A 81 16.24 12.35 13.28
C ILE A 81 17.12 13.61 13.25
N GLN A 82 16.90 14.53 14.19
CA GLN A 82 17.67 15.77 14.28
C GLN A 82 19.17 15.51 14.54
N GLN A 83 19.51 14.57 15.43
CA GLN A 83 20.88 14.17 15.68
C GLN A 83 21.58 13.63 14.42
N ARG A 84 20.89 12.81 13.60
CA ARG A 84 21.46 12.30 12.36
C ARG A 84 21.64 13.40 11.31
N ILE A 85 20.69 14.35 11.23
CA ILE A 85 20.80 15.51 10.35
C ILE A 85 22.05 16.33 10.69
N GLU A 86 22.28 16.61 11.97
CA GLU A 86 23.45 17.37 12.45
C GLU A 86 24.74 16.59 12.30
N GLU A 87 24.79 15.31 12.71
CA GLU A 87 26.00 14.46 12.68
C GLU A 87 26.56 14.26 11.27
N TYR A 88 25.67 14.11 10.28
CA TYR A 88 26.06 13.87 8.89
C TYR A 88 25.93 15.12 8.01
N ASP A 89 25.61 16.28 8.61
CA ASP A 89 25.35 17.54 7.88
C ASP A 89 24.39 17.34 6.70
N LEU A 90 23.26 16.64 6.96
CA LEU A 90 22.31 16.31 5.90
C LEU A 90 21.59 17.55 5.41
N SER A 91 21.64 17.78 4.12
CA SER A 91 20.98 18.90 3.46
C SER A 91 20.50 18.52 2.05
N LEU A 92 19.84 19.42 1.36
CA LEU A 92 19.40 19.21 -0.03
C LEU A 92 20.55 18.95 -1.01
N THR A 93 21.77 19.34 -0.67
CA THR A 93 22.94 19.31 -1.57
C THR A 93 24.08 18.44 -1.06
N ASN A 94 24.11 18.08 0.22
CA ASN A 94 25.22 17.31 0.80
C ASN A 94 25.07 15.80 0.52
N GLN A 95 25.53 15.38 -0.66
CA GLN A 95 25.55 13.97 -1.04
C GLN A 95 26.53 13.14 -0.19
N ASP A 96 27.66 13.71 0.22
CA ASP A 96 28.68 12.99 1.00
C ASP A 96 28.15 12.61 2.39
N GLY A 97 27.42 13.51 3.05
CA GLY A 97 26.73 13.22 4.32
C GLY A 97 25.73 12.08 4.17
N TYR A 98 24.90 12.13 3.11
CA TYR A 98 23.95 11.06 2.81
C TYR A 98 24.65 9.69 2.59
N VAL A 99 25.74 9.67 1.83
CA VAL A 99 26.50 8.42 1.55
C VAL A 99 27.12 7.86 2.85
N LYS A 100 27.63 8.73 3.73
CA LYS A 100 28.18 8.32 5.04
C LYS A 100 27.07 7.71 5.92
N LEU A 101 25.89 8.35 6.03
CA LEU A 101 24.75 7.80 6.78
C LEU A 101 24.30 6.47 6.17
N ARG A 102 24.24 6.35 4.83
CA ARG A 102 23.85 5.11 4.15
C ARG A 102 24.82 3.96 4.47
N LYS A 103 26.13 4.24 4.49
CA LYS A 103 27.14 3.26 4.89
C LYS A 103 26.92 2.83 6.34
N HIS A 104 26.77 3.80 7.26
CA HIS A 104 26.50 3.55 8.67
C HIS A 104 25.26 2.68 8.88
N TYR A 105 24.15 3.00 8.20
CA TYR A 105 22.92 2.19 8.23
C TYR A 105 23.17 0.77 7.72
N ASN A 106 23.88 0.61 6.61
CA ASN A 106 24.14 -0.72 6.04
C ASN A 106 24.95 -1.62 6.95
N GLU A 107 25.80 -1.03 7.79
CA GLU A 107 26.59 -1.75 8.81
C GLU A 107 25.76 -2.08 10.06
N ARG A 108 24.84 -1.21 10.49
CA ARG A 108 24.16 -1.31 11.79
C ARG A 108 22.68 -1.64 11.72
N LYS A 109 22.02 -1.33 10.61
CA LYS A 109 20.60 -1.58 10.37
C LYS A 109 19.64 -0.93 11.39
N ASP A 110 19.99 0.25 11.94
CA ASP A 110 19.07 0.97 12.82
C ASP A 110 17.85 1.47 12.02
N SER A 111 16.66 1.08 12.46
CA SER A 111 15.42 1.39 11.75
C SER A 111 15.11 2.88 11.68
N LEU A 112 15.53 3.69 12.66
CA LEU A 112 15.32 5.15 12.61
C LEU A 112 16.30 5.81 11.62
N ASP A 113 17.51 5.28 11.47
CA ASP A 113 18.45 5.72 10.42
C ASP A 113 17.88 5.42 9.02
N LEU A 114 17.17 4.29 8.85
CA LEU A 114 16.45 3.99 7.61
C LEU A 114 15.43 5.08 7.28
N PHE A 115 14.65 5.53 8.27
CA PHE A 115 13.68 6.60 8.05
C PHE A 115 14.34 7.90 7.58
N VAL A 116 15.47 8.28 8.21
CA VAL A 116 16.25 9.47 7.80
C VAL A 116 16.76 9.30 6.38
N LEU A 117 17.33 8.13 6.03
CA LEU A 117 17.77 7.85 4.66
C LEU A 117 16.66 7.97 3.64
N ILE A 118 15.47 7.43 3.94
CA ILE A 118 14.31 7.54 3.05
C ILE A 118 13.96 9.01 2.82
N ALA A 119 13.95 9.84 3.89
CA ALA A 119 13.63 11.27 3.78
C ALA A 119 14.60 12.06 2.88
N TYR A 120 15.86 11.63 2.76
CA TYR A 120 16.87 12.26 1.91
C TYR A 120 17.14 11.52 0.60
N SER A 121 16.49 10.37 0.37
CA SER A 121 16.69 9.55 -0.83
C SER A 121 15.89 10.06 -2.04
N PHE A 122 16.30 9.63 -3.23
CA PHE A 122 15.62 9.94 -4.47
C PHE A 122 14.15 9.46 -4.43
N ASN A 123 13.24 10.40 -4.66
CA ASN A 123 11.80 10.20 -4.58
C ASN A 123 11.30 9.62 -3.24
N HIS A 124 12.07 9.72 -2.16
CA HIS A 124 11.74 9.16 -0.83
C HIS A 124 11.38 7.67 -0.87
N GLN A 125 12.02 6.90 -1.76
CA GLN A 125 11.69 5.49 -1.97
C GLN A 125 12.55 4.57 -1.11
N ILE A 126 11.98 3.42 -0.73
CA ILE A 126 12.71 2.32 -0.10
C ILE A 126 13.25 1.42 -1.20
N ARG A 127 14.58 1.22 -1.20
CA ARG A 127 15.24 0.34 -2.15
C ARG A 127 16.41 -0.37 -1.51
N PHE A 128 16.43 -1.69 -1.64
CA PHE A 128 17.53 -2.55 -1.22
C PHE A 128 18.09 -3.33 -2.42
N ASN A 129 19.37 -3.70 -2.36
CA ASN A 129 19.98 -4.62 -3.30
C ASN A 129 19.83 -6.08 -2.82
N ASN A 130 20.35 -7.03 -3.61
CA ASN A 130 20.28 -8.46 -3.28
C ASN A 130 21.09 -8.85 -2.02
N ASN A 131 22.01 -7.98 -1.58
CA ASN A 131 22.77 -8.17 -0.34
C ASN A 131 22.04 -7.54 0.87
N HIS A 132 20.78 -7.16 0.71
CA HIS A 132 20.01 -6.48 1.75
C HIS A 132 20.61 -5.13 2.21
N GLU A 133 21.35 -4.46 1.34
CA GLU A 133 21.85 -3.12 1.59
C GLU A 133 20.92 -2.07 1.01
N PHE A 134 20.61 -1.04 1.79
CA PHE A 134 19.88 0.12 1.29
C PHE A 134 20.74 0.84 0.24
N ASN A 135 20.23 0.96 -0.97
CA ASN A 135 20.98 1.45 -2.13
C ASN A 135 20.28 2.54 -2.93
N ASN A 136 19.20 3.15 -2.36
CA ASN A 136 18.54 4.24 -3.05
C ASN A 136 19.50 5.43 -3.20
N PRO A 137 19.55 6.10 -4.37
CA PRO A 137 20.38 7.29 -4.59
C PRO A 137 19.96 8.47 -3.71
N PHE A 138 20.86 9.43 -3.55
CA PHE A 138 20.55 10.72 -2.93
C PHE A 138 19.55 11.52 -3.76
N GLY A 139 18.58 12.14 -3.10
CA GLY A 139 17.52 12.95 -3.73
C GLY A 139 17.92 14.43 -3.86
N LYS A 140 19.06 14.71 -4.53
CA LYS A 140 19.66 16.03 -4.67
C LYS A 140 18.61 17.10 -5.00
N GLU A 141 18.66 18.23 -4.27
CA GLU A 141 17.81 19.43 -4.46
C GLU A 141 16.29 19.23 -4.30
N LYS A 142 15.84 18.01 -3.96
CA LYS A 142 14.41 17.65 -3.89
C LYS A 142 13.98 16.97 -2.61
N SER A 143 14.87 16.21 -2.00
CA SER A 143 14.51 15.34 -0.87
C SER A 143 15.20 15.76 0.41
N CYS A 144 14.42 16.07 1.43
CA CYS A 144 14.88 16.33 2.79
C CYS A 144 13.77 16.01 3.79
N PHE A 145 14.13 15.89 5.06
CA PHE A 145 13.17 15.88 6.15
C PHE A 145 12.56 17.28 6.29
N ASN A 146 11.30 17.44 5.93
CA ASN A 146 10.60 18.73 5.89
C ASN A 146 9.35 18.72 6.79
N ALA A 147 8.74 19.88 6.99
CA ALA A 147 7.57 20.05 7.86
C ALA A 147 6.39 19.12 7.50
N SER A 148 6.19 18.82 6.21
CA SER A 148 5.12 17.91 5.77
C SER A 148 5.41 16.46 6.18
N ILE A 149 6.65 15.98 5.99
CA ILE A 149 7.07 14.64 6.42
C ILE A 149 7.01 14.54 7.94
N GLU A 150 7.46 15.57 8.66
CA GLU A 150 7.40 15.61 10.12
C GLU A 150 5.95 15.57 10.63
N SER A 151 5.04 16.33 10.04
CA SER A 151 3.62 16.33 10.40
C SER A 151 2.97 14.96 10.17
N ASN A 152 3.22 14.35 9.00
CA ASN A 152 2.73 13.01 8.70
C ASN A 152 3.31 11.97 9.68
N LEU A 153 4.61 12.06 9.99
CA LEU A 153 5.27 11.16 10.95
C LEU A 153 4.64 11.26 12.34
N LYS A 154 4.41 12.48 12.83
CA LYS A 154 3.76 12.71 14.14
C LYS A 154 2.38 12.08 14.19
N SER A 155 1.55 12.32 13.18
CA SER A 155 0.19 11.76 13.11
C SER A 155 0.20 10.24 13.01
N PHE A 156 1.11 9.70 12.20
CA PHE A 156 1.27 8.26 12.01
C PHE A 156 1.71 7.56 13.30
N ILE A 157 2.77 8.06 13.98
CA ILE A 157 3.26 7.49 15.24
C ILE A 157 2.17 7.53 16.32
N ASN A 158 1.51 8.67 16.48
CA ASN A 158 0.45 8.80 17.48
C ASN A 158 -0.64 7.75 17.27
N LYS A 159 -1.06 7.53 16.00
CA LYS A 159 -2.09 6.54 15.70
C LYS A 159 -1.57 5.11 15.87
N LEU A 160 -0.35 4.83 15.38
CA LEU A 160 0.29 3.52 15.50
C LEU A 160 0.45 3.07 16.97
N GLN A 161 0.72 4.01 17.89
CA GLN A 161 0.95 3.73 19.31
C GLN A 161 -0.34 3.49 20.11
N ILE A 162 -1.48 4.01 19.67
CA ILE A 162 -2.76 3.82 20.36
C ILE A 162 -3.59 2.65 19.83
N MET A 163 -3.33 2.20 18.62
CA MET A 163 -4.04 1.08 18.00
C MET A 163 -3.50 -0.26 18.50
N ASN A 164 -4.39 -1.25 18.61
CA ASN A 164 -4.01 -2.64 18.87
C ASN A 164 -3.49 -3.27 17.55
N ILE A 165 -2.20 -3.11 17.26
CA ILE A 165 -1.57 -3.55 16.01
C ILE A 165 -0.50 -4.60 16.27
N GLU A 166 -0.62 -5.70 15.59
CA GLU A 166 0.41 -6.72 15.41
C GLU A 166 1.13 -6.51 14.06
N LEU A 167 2.47 -6.54 14.08
CA LEU A 167 3.31 -6.28 12.91
C LEU A 167 4.04 -7.55 12.51
N LEU A 168 3.73 -8.08 11.33
CA LEU A 168 4.30 -9.32 10.81
C LEU A 168 5.16 -9.04 9.58
N SER A 169 6.24 -9.83 9.44
CA SER A 169 7.09 -9.79 8.25
C SER A 169 7.18 -11.18 7.66
N GLN A 170 6.16 -11.53 6.89
CA GLN A 170 6.02 -12.84 6.29
C GLN A 170 5.67 -12.74 4.81
N ASN A 171 6.09 -13.72 4.01
CA ASN A 171 5.52 -13.90 2.70
C ASN A 171 4.01 -14.17 2.85
N PHE A 172 3.19 -13.56 1.97
CA PHE A 172 1.73 -13.75 2.00
C PHE A 172 1.33 -15.23 1.92
N GLU A 173 2.13 -16.06 1.26
CA GLU A 173 1.92 -17.52 1.15
C GLU A 173 1.96 -18.20 2.53
N GLU A 174 2.89 -17.74 3.38
CA GLU A 174 3.16 -18.31 4.72
C GLU A 174 2.28 -17.70 5.81
N LEU A 175 1.60 -16.58 5.52
CA LEU A 175 0.76 -15.89 6.50
C LEU A 175 -0.40 -16.81 6.91
N ASP A 176 -0.40 -17.20 8.17
CA ASP A 176 -1.45 -18.03 8.74
C ASP A 176 -2.72 -17.21 9.02
N LEU A 177 -3.81 -17.60 8.36
CA LEU A 177 -5.14 -16.99 8.48
C LEU A 177 -6.18 -18.03 8.97
N SER A 178 -5.71 -19.13 9.59
CA SER A 178 -6.57 -20.22 10.02
C SER A 178 -7.58 -19.83 11.11
N GLU A 179 -7.17 -18.92 11.99
CA GLU A 179 -7.95 -18.43 13.14
C GLU A 179 -8.99 -17.36 12.79
N LEU A 180 -8.99 -16.87 11.53
CA LEU A 180 -9.96 -15.86 11.11
C LEU A 180 -11.37 -16.44 10.95
N SER A 181 -12.37 -15.62 11.25
CA SER A 181 -13.80 -15.91 11.23
C SER A 181 -14.58 -14.90 10.39
N ASP A 182 -15.89 -15.07 10.30
CA ASP A 182 -16.82 -14.20 9.55
C ASP A 182 -16.90 -12.74 10.04
N ASN A 183 -16.42 -12.48 11.27
CA ASN A 183 -16.32 -11.14 11.85
C ASN A 183 -14.97 -10.45 11.60
N ASP A 184 -14.06 -11.15 10.92
CA ASP A 184 -12.74 -10.64 10.55
C ASP A 184 -12.72 -10.19 9.09
N PHE A 185 -11.70 -9.41 8.73
CA PHE A 185 -11.62 -8.83 7.40
C PHE A 185 -10.18 -8.78 6.88
N VAL A 186 -9.98 -9.23 5.65
CA VAL A 186 -8.68 -9.24 4.99
C VAL A 186 -8.66 -8.24 3.84
N TYR A 187 -7.72 -7.31 3.85
CA TYR A 187 -7.42 -6.41 2.76
C TYR A 187 -6.14 -6.84 2.05
N CYS A 188 -6.19 -6.87 0.73
CA CYS A 188 -5.06 -7.22 -0.12
C CYS A 188 -4.79 -6.13 -1.16
N ASP A 189 -3.55 -5.66 -1.21
CA ASP A 189 -3.05 -4.72 -2.23
C ASP A 189 -1.70 -5.23 -2.76
N PRO A 190 -1.70 -6.35 -3.51
CA PRO A 190 -0.48 -6.95 -4.03
C PRO A 190 0.14 -6.08 -5.13
N PRO A 191 1.39 -6.34 -5.54
CA PRO A 191 1.90 -5.81 -6.80
C PRO A 191 1.00 -6.24 -7.96
N TYR A 192 0.68 -5.33 -8.89
CA TYR A 192 -0.28 -5.62 -9.96
C TYR A 192 0.38 -6.28 -11.16
N LEU A 193 -0.05 -7.48 -11.51
CA LEU A 193 0.54 -8.34 -12.56
C LEU A 193 0.74 -7.58 -13.88
N ILE A 194 -0.24 -6.83 -14.35
CA ILE A 194 -0.20 -6.18 -15.67
C ILE A 194 0.47 -4.79 -15.67
N THR A 195 0.83 -4.26 -14.47
CA THR A 195 1.55 -2.97 -14.32
C THR A 195 2.98 -3.15 -13.83
N THR A 196 3.39 -4.38 -13.47
CA THR A 196 4.70 -4.69 -12.89
C THR A 196 5.89 -4.42 -13.82
N GLY A 197 5.69 -4.16 -15.10
CA GLY A 197 6.75 -3.69 -15.99
C GLY A 197 7.48 -2.44 -15.49
N THR A 198 6.86 -1.66 -14.59
CA THR A 198 7.44 -0.48 -13.90
C THR A 198 7.99 -0.81 -12.52
N TYR A 199 7.55 -1.93 -11.91
CA TYR A 199 7.96 -2.38 -10.56
C TYR A 199 8.99 -3.50 -10.59
N ASN A 200 9.04 -4.25 -11.70
CA ASN A 200 9.85 -5.44 -11.85
C ASN A 200 11.26 -5.08 -12.35
N ASP A 201 11.99 -4.30 -11.57
CA ASP A 201 13.44 -4.31 -11.65
C ASP A 201 13.93 -5.64 -11.05
N GLY A 202 13.68 -6.77 -11.67
CA GLY A 202 13.96 -8.14 -11.22
C GLY A 202 15.34 -8.43 -10.61
N LYS A 203 16.03 -7.40 -10.14
CA LYS A 203 17.35 -7.41 -9.48
C LYS A 203 17.32 -6.80 -8.08
N ARG A 204 16.14 -6.57 -7.46
CA ARG A 204 16.03 -5.81 -6.20
C ARG A 204 15.89 -6.64 -4.94
N GLY A 205 16.25 -7.91 -4.95
CA GLY A 205 16.21 -8.78 -3.76
C GLY A 205 14.81 -9.25 -3.36
N PHE A 206 13.77 -8.91 -4.11
CA PHE A 206 12.42 -9.41 -3.95
C PHE A 206 12.07 -10.33 -5.11
N THR A 207 11.48 -11.48 -4.80
CA THR A 207 10.81 -12.31 -5.80
C THR A 207 9.76 -11.44 -6.49
N GLY A 208 9.86 -11.28 -7.82
CA GLY A 208 8.91 -10.48 -8.59
C GLY A 208 7.49 -11.03 -8.45
N TRP A 209 6.48 -10.17 -8.67
CA TRP A 209 5.09 -10.62 -8.78
C TRP A 209 4.84 -11.15 -10.20
N ALA A 210 4.50 -12.43 -10.32
CA ALA A 210 4.24 -13.12 -11.57
C ALA A 210 2.91 -13.88 -11.52
N GLU A 211 2.58 -14.62 -12.56
CA GLU A 211 1.35 -15.40 -12.64
C GLU A 211 1.20 -16.41 -11.50
N ARG A 212 2.33 -16.98 -11.05
CA ARG A 212 2.33 -17.93 -9.92
C ARG A 212 1.81 -17.25 -8.64
N GLU A 213 2.36 -16.11 -8.28
CA GLU A 213 1.99 -15.34 -7.08
C GLU A 213 0.53 -14.85 -7.18
N GLU A 214 0.12 -14.37 -8.36
CA GLU A 214 -1.28 -13.98 -8.61
C GLU A 214 -2.23 -15.15 -8.33
N ARG A 215 -1.99 -16.33 -8.92
CA ARG A 215 -2.83 -17.51 -8.71
C ARG A 215 -2.87 -17.96 -7.25
N LEU A 216 -1.72 -17.98 -6.58
CA LEU A 216 -1.64 -18.36 -5.17
C LEU A 216 -2.45 -17.44 -4.27
N LEU A 217 -2.38 -16.13 -4.54
CA LEU A 217 -3.20 -15.15 -3.80
C LEU A 217 -4.69 -15.39 -4.04
N LEU A 218 -5.11 -15.52 -5.31
CA LEU A 218 -6.52 -15.74 -5.64
C LEU A 218 -7.05 -17.03 -4.99
N ASN A 219 -6.30 -18.13 -5.02
CA ASN A 219 -6.66 -19.38 -4.32
C ASN A 219 -6.75 -19.20 -2.80
N LYS A 220 -5.86 -18.38 -2.21
CA LYS A 220 -5.91 -18.06 -0.77
C LYS A 220 -7.18 -17.29 -0.41
N LEU A 221 -7.61 -16.37 -1.28
CA LEU A 221 -8.84 -15.63 -1.12
C LEU A 221 -10.08 -16.52 -1.27
N ASP A 222 -10.07 -17.49 -2.20
CA ASP A 222 -11.14 -18.50 -2.31
C ASP A 222 -11.26 -19.30 -1.00
N GLY A 223 -10.14 -19.72 -0.42
CA GLY A 223 -10.13 -20.41 0.88
C GLY A 223 -10.63 -19.56 2.05
N LEU A 224 -10.49 -18.23 1.99
CA LEU A 224 -11.10 -17.32 2.96
C LEU A 224 -12.62 -17.22 2.73
N ASN A 225 -13.04 -17.14 1.46
CA ASN A 225 -14.46 -17.14 1.09
C ASN A 225 -15.18 -18.41 1.60
N ASP A 226 -14.58 -19.57 1.41
CA ASP A 226 -15.11 -20.87 1.88
C ASP A 226 -15.30 -20.92 3.39
N LYS A 227 -14.50 -20.16 4.15
CA LYS A 227 -14.62 -19.99 5.60
C LYS A 227 -15.59 -18.88 6.02
N GLY A 228 -16.18 -18.15 5.08
CA GLY A 228 -17.03 -16.98 5.36
C GLY A 228 -16.28 -15.74 5.78
N VAL A 229 -14.94 -15.72 5.70
CA VAL A 229 -14.12 -14.54 6.01
C VAL A 229 -14.26 -13.52 4.88
N LYS A 230 -14.61 -12.28 5.23
CA LYS A 230 -14.74 -11.21 4.25
C LYS A 230 -13.38 -10.70 3.80
N PHE A 231 -13.25 -10.39 2.52
CA PHE A 231 -12.05 -9.76 1.99
C PHE A 231 -12.32 -8.65 0.98
N ALA A 232 -11.32 -7.81 0.75
CA ALA A 232 -11.26 -6.88 -0.36
C ALA A 232 -9.88 -6.94 -1.02
N LEU A 233 -9.87 -7.13 -2.33
CA LEU A 233 -8.67 -7.17 -3.17
C LEU A 233 -8.61 -5.92 -4.06
N SER A 234 -7.62 -5.03 -3.82
CA SER A 234 -7.25 -4.00 -4.79
C SER A 234 -6.43 -4.62 -5.91
N ASN A 235 -6.82 -4.38 -7.16
CA ASN A 235 -6.03 -4.83 -8.30
C ASN A 235 -6.36 -3.98 -9.55
N VAL A 236 -5.59 -4.16 -10.62
CA VAL A 236 -5.85 -3.53 -11.92
C VAL A 236 -6.38 -4.57 -12.89
N LEU A 237 -7.62 -4.37 -13.35
CA LEU A 237 -8.27 -5.26 -14.29
C LEU A 237 -7.80 -4.97 -15.73
N ASN A 238 -7.67 -3.69 -16.09
CA ASN A 238 -7.19 -3.26 -17.40
C ASN A 238 -6.15 -2.15 -17.28
N HIS A 239 -5.09 -2.22 -18.10
CA HIS A 239 -4.07 -1.19 -18.19
C HIS A 239 -3.54 -1.06 -19.63
N LYS A 240 -3.76 0.09 -20.28
CA LYS A 240 -3.27 0.40 -21.63
C LYS A 240 -3.54 -0.73 -22.65
N GLY A 241 -4.77 -1.22 -22.66
CA GLY A 241 -5.21 -2.30 -23.56
C GLY A 241 -4.79 -3.71 -23.16
N LYS A 242 -4.13 -3.89 -22.00
CA LYS A 242 -3.83 -5.20 -21.43
C LYS A 242 -4.86 -5.53 -20.35
N THR A 243 -5.42 -6.72 -20.37
CA THR A 243 -6.35 -7.24 -19.36
C THR A 243 -5.64 -8.24 -18.46
N ASN A 244 -5.86 -8.18 -17.15
CA ASN A 244 -5.47 -9.22 -16.21
C ASN A 244 -6.42 -10.42 -16.37
N LYS A 245 -6.07 -11.34 -17.26
CA LYS A 245 -6.91 -12.50 -17.60
C LYS A 245 -7.13 -13.47 -16.44
N PHE A 246 -6.19 -13.53 -15.48
CA PHE A 246 -6.34 -14.36 -14.28
C PHE A 246 -7.39 -13.78 -13.36
N LEU A 247 -7.30 -12.48 -13.09
CA LEU A 247 -8.28 -11.77 -12.27
C LEU A 247 -9.68 -11.79 -12.93
N GLU A 248 -9.76 -11.50 -14.23
CA GLU A 248 -11.01 -11.51 -14.99
C GLU A 248 -11.70 -12.88 -14.88
N LYS A 249 -10.96 -13.97 -15.19
CA LYS A 249 -11.48 -15.32 -15.10
C LYS A 249 -11.91 -15.68 -13.68
N TRP A 250 -11.10 -15.37 -12.68
CA TRP A 250 -11.38 -15.66 -11.27
C TRP A 250 -12.67 -14.98 -10.80
N ILE A 251 -12.91 -13.73 -11.20
CA ILE A 251 -14.15 -13.01 -10.87
C ILE A 251 -15.36 -13.67 -11.58
N LEU A 252 -15.20 -14.05 -12.86
CA LEU A 252 -16.28 -14.68 -13.63
C LEU A 252 -16.65 -16.08 -13.13
N ASP A 253 -15.67 -16.83 -12.60
CA ASP A 253 -15.89 -18.16 -12.03
C ASP A 253 -16.60 -18.12 -10.66
N ASN A 254 -16.67 -16.92 -10.00
CA ASN A 254 -17.23 -16.75 -8.67
C ASN A 254 -18.36 -15.70 -8.67
N SER A 255 -19.62 -16.15 -8.71
CA SER A 255 -20.82 -15.29 -8.80
C SER A 255 -21.01 -14.33 -7.61
N ASP A 256 -20.39 -14.63 -6.47
CA ASP A 256 -20.54 -13.86 -5.23
C ASP A 256 -19.55 -12.69 -5.13
N TYR A 257 -18.59 -12.62 -6.06
CA TYR A 257 -17.58 -11.55 -6.05
C TYR A 257 -18.11 -10.29 -6.72
N VAL A 258 -17.94 -9.17 -6.02
CA VAL A 258 -18.44 -7.86 -6.43
C VAL A 258 -17.29 -6.97 -6.87
N ILE A 259 -17.40 -6.39 -8.08
CA ILE A 259 -16.42 -5.44 -8.60
C ILE A 259 -16.83 -4.04 -8.20
N ASN A 260 -15.96 -3.34 -7.49
CA ASN A 260 -16.11 -1.94 -7.13
C ASN A 260 -15.08 -1.11 -7.90
N PRO A 261 -15.42 -0.40 -8.99
CA PRO A 261 -14.47 0.43 -9.72
C PRO A 261 -13.94 1.56 -8.86
N ILE A 262 -12.63 1.77 -8.89
CA ILE A 262 -11.94 2.84 -8.14
C ILE A 262 -11.45 3.90 -9.12
N ASN A 263 -11.85 5.14 -8.88
CA ASN A 263 -11.43 6.26 -9.72
C ASN A 263 -10.04 6.74 -9.30
N THR A 264 -9.03 6.38 -10.09
CA THR A 264 -7.64 6.77 -9.86
C THR A 264 -7.21 7.85 -10.84
N ASN A 265 -7.14 9.10 -10.39
CA ASN A 265 -6.52 10.17 -11.16
C ASN A 265 -4.99 10.07 -11.06
N TYR A 266 -4.35 9.28 -11.92
CA TYR A 266 -2.89 9.18 -12.04
C TYR A 266 -2.27 10.42 -12.72
N SER A 267 -2.75 11.62 -12.44
CA SER A 267 -2.33 12.83 -13.15
C SER A 267 -0.86 13.25 -12.95
N ASN A 268 -0.09 12.60 -12.05
CA ASN A 268 1.21 13.12 -11.60
C ASN A 268 2.40 12.16 -11.64
N SER A 269 2.36 10.99 -12.27
CA SER A 269 3.48 10.04 -12.16
C SER A 269 4.54 10.09 -13.27
N ASN A 270 4.31 10.78 -14.41
CA ASN A 270 5.34 10.96 -15.43
C ASN A 270 5.23 12.29 -16.19
N TYR A 271 6.25 13.13 -16.07
CA TYR A 271 6.36 14.46 -16.71
C TYR A 271 6.54 14.43 -18.24
N GLN A 272 6.66 13.25 -18.89
CA GLN A 272 7.12 13.18 -20.28
C GLN A 272 6.09 12.72 -21.33
N THR A 273 4.84 12.45 -20.98
CA THR A 273 3.84 12.04 -21.99
C THR A 273 2.83 13.13 -22.31
N LYS A 274 2.85 13.63 -23.55
CA LYS A 274 1.95 14.69 -24.06
C LYS A 274 0.50 14.24 -24.28
N ASN A 275 0.23 12.96 -24.42
CA ASN A 275 -1.12 12.39 -24.56
C ASN A 275 -1.40 11.44 -23.39
N ARG A 276 -2.12 11.94 -22.37
CA ARG A 276 -2.58 11.14 -21.22
C ARG A 276 -4.00 10.71 -21.47
N ASP A 277 -4.18 9.46 -21.85
CA ASP A 277 -5.47 8.81 -21.75
C ASP A 277 -5.71 8.48 -20.27
N LYS A 278 -6.52 9.31 -19.60
CA LYS A 278 -6.90 9.13 -18.19
C LYS A 278 -7.67 7.83 -17.95
N PHE A 279 -8.05 7.16 -19.01
CA PHE A 279 -8.94 5.99 -19.05
C PHE A 279 -8.21 4.69 -19.39
N ALA A 280 -6.88 4.77 -19.54
CA ALA A 280 -6.07 3.60 -19.89
C ALA A 280 -5.93 2.58 -18.74
N THR A 281 -6.43 2.87 -17.54
CA THR A 281 -6.30 1.97 -16.37
C THR A 281 -7.63 1.85 -15.65
N LEU A 282 -8.11 0.62 -15.48
CA LEU A 282 -9.24 0.27 -14.62
C LEU A 282 -8.71 -0.40 -13.36
N GLU A 283 -8.64 0.37 -12.26
CA GLU A 283 -8.39 -0.15 -10.91
C GLU A 283 -9.70 -0.54 -10.26
N VAL A 284 -9.73 -1.67 -9.58
CA VAL A 284 -10.91 -2.25 -8.96
C VAL A 284 -10.62 -2.68 -7.53
N LEU A 285 -11.66 -2.63 -6.69
CA LEU A 285 -11.70 -3.33 -5.42
C LEU A 285 -12.68 -4.49 -5.55
N VAL A 286 -12.17 -5.72 -5.55
CA VAL A 286 -13.00 -6.92 -5.59
C VAL A 286 -13.33 -7.36 -4.17
N THR A 287 -14.60 -7.58 -3.86
CA THR A 287 -15.07 -8.01 -2.54
C THR A 287 -15.91 -9.28 -2.66
N ASN A 288 -15.87 -10.17 -1.66
CA ASN A 288 -16.77 -11.33 -1.56
C ASN A 288 -18.05 -11.04 -0.75
N TYR A 289 -18.46 -9.79 -0.72
CA TYR A 289 -19.68 -9.31 -0.10
C TYR A 289 -20.16 -8.04 -0.81
N ILE A 290 -21.44 -7.70 -0.68
CA ILE A 290 -21.99 -6.44 -1.19
C ILE A 290 -21.72 -5.33 -0.17
N PRO A 291 -20.91 -4.29 -0.50
CA PRO A 291 -20.69 -3.15 0.39
C PRO A 291 -22.00 -2.41 0.72
N GLN A 292 -22.18 -2.02 1.98
CA GLN A 292 -23.41 -1.35 2.43
C GLN A 292 -23.71 -0.03 1.69
N THR A 293 -22.68 0.67 1.22
CA THR A 293 -22.82 1.91 0.43
C THR A 293 -23.35 1.65 -0.99
N GLN A 294 -23.27 0.42 -1.49
CA GLN A 294 -23.78 0.03 -2.82
C GLN A 294 -25.17 -0.60 -2.78
N ALA A 295 -25.68 -0.99 -1.62
CA ALA A 295 -27.03 -1.55 -1.48
C ALA A 295 -28.14 -0.61 -1.99
N THR A 296 -27.83 0.65 -2.27
CA THR A 296 -28.70 1.65 -2.88
C THR A 296 -28.52 1.80 -4.40
N LEU A 297 -27.49 1.20 -5.00
CA LEU A 297 -27.25 1.22 -6.45
C LEU A 297 -27.31 -0.22 -6.95
N GLN A 298 -28.41 -0.59 -7.60
CA GLN A 298 -28.53 -1.86 -8.33
C GLN A 298 -27.58 -1.81 -9.55
N LEU A 299 -26.30 -2.10 -9.35
CA LEU A 299 -25.37 -2.36 -10.44
C LEU A 299 -25.43 -3.85 -10.80
N PRO A 300 -25.34 -4.22 -12.10
CA PRO A 300 -25.27 -5.62 -12.49
C PRO A 300 -24.07 -6.29 -11.83
N LEU A 301 -24.28 -7.52 -11.37
CA LEU A 301 -23.28 -8.33 -10.63
C LEU A 301 -21.98 -8.58 -11.42
N ILE A 302 -22.05 -8.50 -12.74
CA ILE A 302 -20.88 -8.56 -13.64
C ILE A 302 -21.15 -7.57 -14.77
N PRO A 303 -20.39 -6.45 -14.85
CA PRO A 303 -20.52 -5.54 -15.97
C PRO A 303 -20.03 -6.23 -17.27
N THR A 304 -20.86 -6.27 -18.31
CA THR A 304 -20.41 -6.59 -19.65
C THR A 304 -19.51 -5.47 -20.18
N GLU A 305 -18.79 -5.67 -21.30
CA GLU A 305 -17.98 -4.61 -21.92
C GLU A 305 -18.80 -3.34 -22.21
N ARG A 306 -20.11 -3.51 -22.42
CA ARG A 306 -21.09 -2.45 -22.61
C ARG A 306 -21.40 -1.74 -21.29
N ASP A 307 -21.52 -2.49 -20.19
CA ASP A 307 -21.79 -1.97 -18.83
C ASP A 307 -20.55 -1.25 -18.29
N TYR A 308 -19.32 -1.72 -18.60
CA TYR A 308 -18.07 -0.99 -18.29
C TYR A 308 -18.07 0.39 -18.95
N ASN A 309 -18.52 0.48 -20.20
CA ASN A 309 -18.68 1.76 -20.88
C ASN A 309 -19.79 2.62 -20.27
N GLU A 310 -20.92 2.05 -19.83
CA GLU A 310 -22.01 2.80 -19.18
C GLU A 310 -21.67 3.28 -17.77
N ILE A 311 -21.05 2.44 -16.94
CA ILE A 311 -20.53 2.83 -15.62
C ILE A 311 -19.50 3.96 -15.78
N TYR A 312 -18.68 3.87 -16.79
CA TYR A 312 -17.72 4.85 -17.20
C TYR A 312 -18.36 6.18 -17.62
N TRP A 313 -19.45 6.14 -18.39
CA TRP A 313 -20.20 7.32 -18.83
C TRP A 313 -21.05 7.94 -17.71
N GLN A 314 -21.56 7.15 -16.76
CA GLN A 314 -22.29 7.65 -15.60
C GLN A 314 -21.38 8.39 -14.63
N GLN A 315 -20.18 7.92 -14.39
CA GLN A 315 -19.16 8.64 -13.60
C GLN A 315 -18.75 9.98 -14.23
N ARG A 316 -18.83 10.10 -15.56
CA ARG A 316 -18.57 11.35 -16.28
C ARG A 316 -19.68 12.41 -16.13
N LYS A 317 -20.89 12.01 -15.80
CA LYS A 317 -22.03 12.94 -15.61
C LYS A 317 -22.10 13.49 -14.19
N LEU A 318 -21.32 12.95 -13.25
CA LEU A 318 -21.28 13.35 -11.84
C LEU A 318 -20.03 14.22 -11.51
N THR A 319 -19.18 14.49 -12.48
CA THR A 319 -18.07 15.45 -12.42
C THR A 319 -18.32 16.62 -13.36
#